data_8b229b0a78fd21b093c32dec596476ef
#
_entry.id   8b229b0a78fd21b093c32dec596476ef
#
_cell.length_a   1.000
_cell.length_b   1.000
_cell.length_c   1.000
_cell.angle_alpha   90.00
_cell.angle_beta   90.00
_cell.angle_gamma   90.00
#
_symmetry.space_group_name_H-M   'P 1'
#
loop_
_entity.id
_entity.type
_entity.pdbx_description
1 polymer ?
#
loop_
_entity_poly.entity_id
_entity_poly.type
_entity_poly.pdbx_seq_one_letter_code
_entity_poly.pdbx_strand_id
1 'polypeptide(L)'
;MNQNQSSICVVCDENIACIDDYLGKHHNINVVKLAGRQINQNTLDKYRPDALFIRSVSQINSKIFNRLHQLKFVGSATIGTDHVDKDFLQKNNITFGNAKGCSKHSVAQYVITAILTLYPDYLSKKITLGIIGLGNI
;
A
#
# COMPACT_ATOMS: atom_id res chain seq x y z
N MET A 1 -32.43 13.16 16.43
CA MET A 1 -31.90 11.80 16.52
C MET A 1 -30.44 11.83 16.11
N ASN A 2 -29.53 11.94 17.09
CA ASN A 2 -28.09 11.89 16.81
C ASN A 2 -27.70 10.44 16.55
N GLN A 3 -27.51 10.07 15.29
CA GLN A 3 -26.79 8.85 14.96
C GLN A 3 -25.34 9.07 15.41
N ASN A 4 -24.91 8.37 16.45
CA ASN A 4 -23.50 8.17 16.79
C ASN A 4 -22.85 7.46 15.59
N GLN A 5 -22.39 8.22 14.59
CA GLN A 5 -21.52 7.68 13.56
C GLN A 5 -20.21 7.33 14.23
N SER A 6 -19.97 6.05 14.45
CA SER A 6 -18.70 5.55 14.95
C SER A 6 -17.59 6.02 13.99
N SER A 7 -16.66 6.83 14.51
CA SER A 7 -15.52 7.30 13.74
C SER A 7 -14.60 6.12 13.42
N ILE A 8 -14.27 5.95 12.15
CA ILE A 8 -13.32 4.93 11.67
C ILE A 8 -11.91 5.44 11.92
N CYS A 9 -11.11 4.70 12.65
CA CYS A 9 -9.70 5.03 12.88
C CYS A 9 -8.81 4.35 11.85
N VAL A 10 -8.04 5.14 11.13
CA VAL A 10 -7.08 4.68 10.12
C VAL A 10 -5.68 5.10 10.55
N VAL A 11 -4.78 4.14 10.67
CA VAL A 11 -3.34 4.42 10.83
C VAL A 11 -2.65 4.19 9.50
N CYS A 12 -1.79 5.10 9.07
CA CYS A 12 -1.07 5.00 7.81
C CYS A 12 0.40 5.41 7.91
N ASP A 13 1.22 4.82 7.04
CA ASP A 13 2.59 5.29 6.81
C ASP A 13 2.53 6.72 6.25
N GLU A 14 3.23 7.66 6.89
CA GLU A 14 3.28 9.08 6.54
C GLU A 14 3.76 9.34 5.10
N ASN A 15 4.51 8.39 4.52
CA ASN A 15 5.04 8.48 3.17
C ASN A 15 4.09 7.92 2.09
N ILE A 16 2.85 7.60 2.43
CA ILE A 16 1.83 7.28 1.43
C ILE A 16 1.29 8.60 0.89
N ALA A 17 1.61 8.89 -0.38
CA ALA A 17 1.16 10.10 -1.06
C ALA A 17 -0.37 10.15 -1.17
N CYS A 18 -0.91 11.36 -1.16
CA CYS A 18 -2.34 11.66 -1.42
C CYS A 18 -3.34 11.03 -0.45
N ILE A 19 -2.90 10.46 0.69
CA ILE A 19 -3.81 9.82 1.65
C ILE A 19 -4.88 10.80 2.15
N ASP A 20 -4.50 12.06 2.38
CA ASP A 20 -5.42 13.12 2.83
C ASP A 20 -6.43 13.51 1.76
N ASP A 21 -6.02 13.48 0.49
CA ASP A 21 -6.90 13.82 -0.63
C ASP A 21 -8.06 12.83 -0.76
N TYR A 22 -7.84 11.59 -0.36
CA TYR A 22 -8.84 10.53 -0.42
C TYR A 22 -9.58 10.33 0.89
N LEU A 23 -8.88 10.19 2.01
CA LEU A 23 -9.50 9.87 3.30
C LEU A 23 -9.90 11.12 4.09
N GLY A 24 -9.15 12.21 3.99
CA GLY A 24 -9.41 13.45 4.73
C GLY A 24 -10.72 14.17 4.34
N LYS A 25 -11.35 13.78 3.24
CA LYS A 25 -12.66 14.31 2.81
C LYS A 25 -13.83 13.71 3.58
N HIS A 26 -13.61 12.63 4.32
CA HIS A 26 -14.66 11.92 5.03
C HIS A 26 -14.65 12.29 6.51
N HIS A 27 -15.65 13.02 6.97
CA HIS A 27 -15.76 13.52 8.35
C HIS A 27 -15.82 12.42 9.43
N ASN A 28 -16.14 11.18 9.05
CA ASN A 28 -16.19 10.03 9.92
C ASN A 28 -14.90 9.20 9.93
N ILE A 29 -13.84 9.65 9.25
CA ILE A 29 -12.55 8.97 9.22
C ILE A 29 -11.51 9.83 9.96
N ASN A 30 -10.90 9.24 10.99
CA ASN A 30 -9.76 9.81 11.70
C ASN A 30 -8.46 9.16 11.19
N VAL A 31 -7.60 9.95 10.55
CA VAL A 31 -6.34 9.47 9.97
C VAL A 31 -5.18 9.83 10.88
N VAL A 32 -4.42 8.82 11.31
CA VAL A 32 -3.19 8.97 12.10
C VAL A 32 -2.00 8.58 11.23
N LYS A 33 -1.10 9.52 10.98
CA LYS A 33 0.12 9.30 10.19
C LYS A 33 1.30 8.99 11.09
N LEU A 34 2.04 7.94 10.79
CA LEU A 34 3.22 7.50 11.53
C LEU A 34 4.33 7.10 10.57
N ALA A 35 5.58 7.22 11.00
CA ALA A 35 6.67 6.59 10.27
C ALA A 35 6.44 5.07 10.20
N GLY A 36 6.60 4.46 9.03
CA GLY A 36 6.22 3.06 8.81
C GLY A 36 6.86 2.07 9.80
N ARG A 37 8.09 2.38 10.28
CA ARG A 37 8.78 1.56 11.31
C ARG A 37 8.14 1.66 12.71
N GLN A 38 7.31 2.66 12.95
CA GLN A 38 6.59 2.81 14.21
C GLN A 38 5.27 2.04 14.24
N ILE A 39 4.83 1.51 13.09
CA ILE A 39 3.62 0.70 12.99
C ILE A 39 3.93 -0.70 13.55
N ASN A 40 3.57 -0.90 14.81
CA ASN A 40 3.83 -2.11 15.58
C ASN A 40 2.70 -2.35 16.61
N GLN A 41 2.87 -3.31 17.52
CA GLN A 41 1.85 -3.61 18.55
C GLN A 41 1.45 -2.39 19.39
N ASN A 42 2.40 -1.55 19.78
CA ASN A 42 2.09 -0.34 20.58
C ASN A 42 1.16 0.60 19.81
N THR A 43 1.28 0.67 18.49
CA THR A 43 0.38 1.45 17.63
C THR A 43 -1.05 0.91 17.69
N LEU A 44 -1.22 -0.42 17.59
CA LEU A 44 -2.54 -1.03 17.71
C LEU A 44 -3.14 -0.85 19.09
N ASP A 45 -2.34 -1.01 20.13
CA ASP A 45 -2.80 -0.84 21.52
C ASP A 45 -3.22 0.61 21.81
N LYS A 46 -2.50 1.59 21.26
CA LYS A 46 -2.75 3.01 21.48
C LYS A 46 -3.94 3.54 20.68
N TYR A 47 -3.96 3.27 19.39
CA TYR A 47 -4.92 3.89 18.47
C TYR A 47 -6.13 3.00 18.15
N ARG A 48 -6.02 1.68 18.37
CA ARG A 48 -7.05 0.68 18.04
C ARG A 48 -7.66 0.92 16.65
N PRO A 49 -6.83 0.91 15.58
CA PRO A 49 -7.31 1.24 14.26
C PRO A 49 -8.25 0.18 13.70
N ASP A 50 -9.20 0.62 12.87
CA ASP A 50 -10.03 -0.26 12.05
C ASP A 50 -9.29 -0.67 10.79
N ALA A 51 -8.37 0.18 10.29
CA ALA A 51 -7.57 -0.09 9.11
C ALA A 51 -6.12 0.40 9.26
N LEU A 52 -5.19 -0.35 8.66
CA LEU A 52 -3.79 0.03 8.50
C LEU A 52 -3.47 0.21 7.01
N PHE A 53 -2.80 1.31 6.68
CA PHE A 53 -2.17 1.49 5.37
C PHE A 53 -0.66 1.55 5.54
N ILE A 54 0.04 0.61 4.93
CA ILE A 54 1.47 0.38 5.12
C ILE A 54 2.26 0.46 3.82
N ARG A 55 3.58 0.53 3.96
CA ARG A 55 4.56 0.35 2.89
C ARG A 55 5.51 -0.78 3.24
N SER A 56 6.46 -1.07 2.36
CA SER A 56 7.42 -2.18 2.50
C SER A 56 8.29 -2.17 3.77
N VAL A 57 8.39 -1.03 4.46
CA VAL A 57 9.16 -0.90 5.70
C VAL A 57 8.42 -1.41 6.94
N SER A 58 7.11 -1.61 6.85
CA SER A 58 6.27 -2.14 7.93
C SER A 58 6.09 -3.65 7.76
N GLN A 59 6.36 -4.41 8.79
CA GLN A 59 6.20 -5.88 8.78
C GLN A 59 4.87 -6.24 9.44
N ILE A 60 4.06 -7.06 8.79
CA ILE A 60 2.79 -7.58 9.35
C ILE A 60 2.89 -9.08 9.51
N ASN A 61 3.01 -9.55 10.73
CA ASN A 61 3.06 -10.96 11.08
C ASN A 61 2.77 -11.19 12.56
N SER A 62 2.61 -12.46 12.95
CA SER A 62 2.32 -12.86 14.34
C SER A 62 3.44 -12.57 15.35
N LYS A 63 4.67 -12.33 14.89
CA LYS A 63 5.78 -11.98 15.79
C LYS A 63 5.70 -10.52 16.26
N ILE A 64 5.15 -9.63 15.40
CA ILE A 64 5.02 -8.20 15.67
C ILE A 64 3.65 -7.88 16.26
N PHE A 65 2.59 -8.56 15.81
CA PHE A 65 1.24 -8.31 16.24
C PHE A 65 0.64 -9.53 16.94
N ASN A 66 0.44 -9.43 18.25
CA ASN A 66 -0.16 -10.48 19.07
C ASN A 66 -1.62 -10.19 19.47
N ARG A 67 -2.05 -8.93 19.37
CA ARG A 67 -3.43 -8.46 19.62
C ARG A 67 -3.85 -7.52 18.50
N LEU A 68 -4.87 -7.89 17.76
CA LEU A 68 -5.31 -7.16 16.57
C LEU A 68 -6.48 -6.20 16.86
N HIS A 69 -7.04 -6.30 18.08
CA HIS A 69 -8.17 -5.46 18.53
C HIS A 69 -9.32 -5.49 17.52
N GLN A 70 -9.69 -4.33 16.98
CA GLN A 70 -10.78 -4.14 16.02
C GLN A 70 -10.30 -4.04 14.57
N LEU A 71 -9.03 -4.33 14.30
CA LEU A 71 -8.46 -4.23 12.95
C LEU A 71 -9.19 -5.13 11.96
N LYS A 72 -9.69 -4.56 10.88
CA LYS A 72 -10.48 -5.25 9.84
C LYS A 72 -9.78 -5.26 8.48
N PHE A 73 -8.89 -4.30 8.25
CA PHE A 73 -8.27 -4.11 6.95
C PHE A 73 -6.80 -3.74 7.05
N VAL A 74 -5.98 -4.33 6.18
CA VAL A 74 -4.60 -3.93 5.94
C VAL A 74 -4.41 -3.67 4.45
N GLY A 75 -4.01 -2.45 4.09
CA GLY A 75 -3.68 -2.05 2.72
C GLY A 75 -2.18 -1.82 2.58
N SER A 76 -1.53 -2.40 1.58
CA SER A 76 -0.15 -2.08 1.26
C SER A 76 -0.08 -1.17 0.03
N ALA A 77 0.51 0.01 0.17
CA ALA A 77 0.76 0.95 -0.92
C ALA A 77 1.97 0.52 -1.79
N THR A 78 2.24 -0.78 -1.85
CA THR A 78 3.30 -1.38 -2.65
C THR A 78 2.77 -2.56 -3.47
N ILE A 79 3.46 -2.89 -4.55
CA ILE A 79 3.12 -4.04 -5.39
C ILE A 79 3.54 -5.34 -4.70
N GLY A 80 4.79 -5.40 -4.20
CA GLY A 80 5.33 -6.53 -3.44
C GLY A 80 4.62 -6.69 -2.09
N THR A 81 4.52 -7.91 -1.61
CA THR A 81 3.80 -8.26 -0.39
C THR A 81 4.62 -9.12 0.58
N ASP A 82 5.94 -9.22 0.38
CA ASP A 82 6.84 -10.09 1.16
C ASP A 82 6.93 -9.69 2.65
N HIS A 83 6.57 -8.43 2.94
CA HIS A 83 6.50 -7.87 4.29
C HIS A 83 5.16 -8.15 5.00
N VAL A 84 4.22 -8.88 4.36
CA VAL A 84 2.89 -9.17 4.90
C VAL A 84 2.65 -10.68 4.94
N ASP A 85 2.46 -11.21 6.13
CA ASP A 85 1.99 -12.58 6.35
C ASP A 85 0.47 -12.63 6.09
N LYS A 86 0.11 -13.03 4.86
CA LYS A 86 -1.30 -13.11 4.41
C LYS A 86 -2.08 -14.20 5.14
N ASP A 87 -1.42 -15.31 5.46
CA ASP A 87 -2.05 -16.42 6.18
C ASP A 87 -2.42 -15.98 7.60
N PHE A 88 -1.55 -15.20 8.24
CA PHE A 88 -1.84 -14.58 9.53
C PHE A 88 -3.05 -13.66 9.47
N LEU A 89 -3.13 -12.78 8.46
CA LEU A 89 -4.28 -11.89 8.28
C LEU A 89 -5.58 -12.68 8.02
N GLN A 90 -5.53 -13.66 7.14
CA GLN A 90 -6.68 -14.49 6.79
C GLN A 90 -7.21 -15.27 8.01
N LYS A 91 -6.33 -15.89 8.81
CA LYS A 91 -6.69 -16.60 10.05
C LYS A 91 -7.38 -15.69 11.07
N ASN A 92 -7.11 -14.39 11.04
CA ASN A 92 -7.70 -13.40 11.92
C ASN A 92 -8.87 -12.62 11.29
N ASN A 93 -9.39 -13.07 10.14
CA ASN A 93 -10.47 -12.42 9.39
C ASN A 93 -10.19 -10.96 9.03
N ILE A 94 -8.92 -10.64 8.76
CA ILE A 94 -8.51 -9.30 8.31
C ILE A 94 -8.38 -9.31 6.79
N THR A 95 -9.10 -8.41 6.14
CA THR A 95 -9.00 -8.23 4.68
C THR A 95 -7.67 -7.57 4.30
N PHE A 96 -7.02 -8.09 3.26
CA PHE A 96 -5.78 -7.53 2.74
C PHE A 96 -5.95 -7.04 1.30
N GLY A 97 -5.39 -5.87 1.01
CA GLY A 97 -5.28 -5.30 -0.33
C GLY A 97 -3.89 -4.74 -0.61
N ASN A 98 -3.47 -4.72 -1.87
CA ASN A 98 -2.21 -4.12 -2.27
C ASN A 98 -2.34 -3.34 -3.59
N ALA A 99 -1.32 -2.55 -3.93
CA ALA A 99 -1.28 -1.69 -5.11
C ALA A 99 -0.83 -2.43 -6.39
N LYS A 100 -1.24 -3.71 -6.56
CA LYS A 100 -0.87 -4.52 -7.71
C LYS A 100 -1.26 -3.82 -9.03
N GLY A 101 -0.28 -3.65 -9.93
CA GLY A 101 -0.48 -3.08 -11.26
C GLY A 101 -0.64 -1.55 -11.30
N CYS A 102 -0.53 -0.84 -10.17
CA CYS A 102 -0.75 0.61 -10.13
C CYS A 102 0.27 1.40 -10.97
N SER A 103 1.51 0.90 -11.11
CA SER A 103 2.61 1.58 -11.82
C SER A 103 2.82 1.09 -13.25
N LYS A 104 2.06 0.11 -13.73
CA LYS A 104 2.29 -0.53 -15.04
C LYS A 104 2.38 0.44 -16.22
N HIS A 105 1.49 1.44 -16.26
CA HIS A 105 1.48 2.43 -17.33
C HIS A 105 2.68 3.38 -17.25
N SER A 106 3.00 3.87 -16.05
CA SER A 106 4.11 4.77 -15.82
C SER A 106 5.45 4.11 -16.15
N VAL A 107 5.63 2.85 -15.77
CA VAL A 107 6.85 2.09 -16.08
C VAL A 107 6.95 1.83 -17.58
N ALA A 108 5.87 1.44 -18.24
CA ALA A 108 5.86 1.26 -19.70
C ALA A 108 6.21 2.56 -20.43
N GLN A 109 5.63 3.69 -20.03
CA GLN A 109 5.94 5.00 -20.61
C GLN A 109 7.42 5.37 -20.38
N TYR A 110 7.95 5.16 -19.18
CA TYR A 110 9.36 5.41 -18.88
C TYR A 110 10.28 4.61 -19.80
N VAL A 111 10.03 3.30 -19.93
CA VAL A 111 10.84 2.40 -20.80
C VAL A 111 10.77 2.84 -22.26
N ILE A 112 9.57 3.11 -22.76
CA ILE A 112 9.39 3.58 -24.15
C ILE A 112 10.14 4.91 -24.36
N THR A 113 9.99 5.87 -23.45
CA THR A 113 10.68 7.16 -23.54
C THR A 113 12.20 6.99 -23.54
N ALA A 114 12.73 6.13 -22.68
CA ALA A 114 14.15 5.83 -22.63
C ALA A 114 14.66 5.24 -23.98
N ILE A 115 13.91 4.30 -24.57
CA ILE A 115 14.23 3.71 -25.87
C ILE A 115 14.25 4.79 -26.96
N LEU A 116 13.21 5.63 -27.02
CA LEU A 116 13.11 6.69 -28.03
C LEU A 116 14.24 7.73 -27.90
N THR A 117 14.66 8.00 -26.65
CA THR A 117 15.76 8.93 -26.39
C THR A 117 17.11 8.37 -26.82
N LEU A 118 17.35 7.08 -26.56
CA LEU A 118 18.62 6.41 -26.88
C LEU A 118 18.72 6.03 -28.37
N TYR A 119 17.58 5.78 -29.00
CA TYR A 119 17.50 5.34 -30.39
C TYR A 119 16.49 6.21 -31.18
N PRO A 120 16.82 7.48 -31.46
CA PRO A 120 15.89 8.39 -32.16
C PRO A 120 15.49 7.90 -33.56
N ASP A 121 16.36 7.10 -34.20
CA ASP A 121 16.12 6.52 -35.53
C ASP A 121 15.37 5.19 -35.49
N TYR A 122 14.72 4.84 -34.39
CA TYR A 122 14.09 3.51 -34.21
C TYR A 122 13.05 3.17 -35.29
N LEU A 123 12.40 4.18 -35.89
CA LEU A 123 11.46 3.99 -36.99
C LEU A 123 12.12 3.58 -38.29
N SER A 124 13.38 3.96 -38.50
CA SER A 124 14.16 3.65 -39.72
C SER A 124 15.09 2.45 -39.55
N LYS A 125 15.35 2.03 -38.31
CA LYS A 125 16.22 0.89 -37.98
C LYS A 125 15.44 -0.19 -37.27
N LYS A 126 15.62 -1.45 -37.74
CA LYS A 126 15.07 -2.60 -37.06
C LYS A 126 15.80 -2.83 -35.72
N ILE A 127 15.14 -2.62 -34.60
CA ILE A 127 15.70 -2.90 -33.25
C ILE A 127 15.01 -4.12 -32.68
N THR A 128 15.74 -4.91 -31.90
CA THR A 128 15.20 -6.05 -31.15
C THR A 128 15.30 -5.75 -29.67
N LEU A 129 14.22 -5.91 -28.95
CA LEU A 129 14.16 -5.74 -27.49
C LEU A 129 14.00 -7.08 -26.81
N GLY A 130 14.84 -7.35 -25.81
CA GLY A 130 14.66 -8.47 -24.89
C GLY A 130 13.95 -8.02 -23.63
N ILE A 131 12.91 -8.75 -23.23
CA ILE A 131 12.21 -8.50 -21.95
C ILE A 131 12.47 -9.68 -21.03
N ILE A 132 13.03 -9.38 -19.84
CA ILE A 132 13.28 -10.39 -18.81
C ILE A 132 12.30 -10.15 -17.67
N GLY A 133 11.34 -11.06 -17.52
CA GLY A 133 10.24 -10.96 -16.56
C GLY A 133 9.00 -10.28 -17.11
N LEU A 134 7.87 -10.97 -16.97
CA LEU A 134 6.53 -10.48 -17.30
C LEU A 134 5.70 -10.51 -16.01
N GLY A 135 5.94 -9.53 -15.14
CA GLY A 135 5.26 -9.40 -13.85
C GLY A 135 4.06 -8.45 -13.86
N ASN A 136 3.79 -7.82 -12.74
CA ASN A 136 2.68 -6.90 -12.56
C ASN A 136 3.08 -5.42 -12.72
N ILE A 137 4.20 -5.17 -13.31
CA ILE A 137 4.69 -3.82 -13.63
C ILE A 137 4.25 -3.49 -15.06
#